data_b8975c6068664b17b602b6c425349220
#
_entry.id   b8975c6068664b17b602b6c425349220
#
_cell.length_a   1.000
_cell.length_b   1.000
_cell.length_c   1.000
_cell.angle_alpha   90.00
_cell.angle_beta   90.00
_cell.angle_gamma   90.00
#
_symmetry.space_group_name_H-M   'P 1'
#
loop_
_entity.id
_entity.type
_entity.pdbx_description
1 polymer ?
#
loop_
_entity_poly.entity_id
_entity_poly.type
_entity_poly.pdbx_seq_one_letter_code
_entity_poly.pdbx_strand_id
1 'polypeptide(L)'
;MLWICVGLLVALFSCVLPQEAQEPISYSCTEGYEYDSVSEQCKDIDECVLLNDACKGGMQCINHYGGYLCLPKSARIFINKEGEEEPPQEPAAPPSQPQPARVFPGRVSYGSRTTIRCSAGFMPDEQNICRDIDECTTGRHTCGPEQTCFNTRGSYSCQCPAGYQRNRDQCVDRDECALSHYCMHTCVNTQGSYYCECNAGHRLASNNHSCVDVNECDAQSPCQHHCYNLIGSFLCQCNQGHELASDLVSCQDIDECSFSNYMCQYQCINSPGSYSCECPEGYQLQGNRLCQDVNECETGTHNCQDDETCWNYYGGFRCYPRNPCEAPYTQSSENRCICRSLAECQGLPPSIVYKYMSIQAERPVPADIFQIQATNIYANTHNTFRIKAGNEAADFFLRRSSNASAMLVLTKPLSGPREYVVDLEMITHHLTMNYHSSSLLRLTIIVGAYAF
;
A
#
# COMPACT_ATOMS: atom_id res chain seq x y z
N MET A 1 31.67 45.11 -62.13
CA MET A 1 30.89 45.94 -63.12
C MET A 1 29.61 45.16 -63.30
N LEU A 2 28.58 45.53 -62.90
CA LEU A 2 27.37 46.24 -63.14
C LEU A 2 26.33 45.93 -62.05
N TRP A 3 25.96 46.95 -61.40
CA TRP A 3 24.78 47.10 -60.61
C TRP A 3 23.53 47.03 -61.51
N ILE A 4 22.44 46.37 -61.04
CA ILE A 4 21.06 46.83 -61.27
C ILE A 4 20.25 46.53 -60.04
N CYS A 5 19.79 47.61 -59.43
CA CYS A 5 18.69 47.62 -58.42
C CYS A 5 17.33 47.35 -59.11
N VAL A 6 16.46 46.56 -58.50
CA VAL A 6 15.03 46.71 -58.64
C VAL A 6 14.38 46.19 -57.32
N GLY A 7 13.85 47.06 -56.54
CA GLY A 7 12.46 47.35 -56.39
C GLY A 7 11.86 46.67 -55.15
N LEU A 8 11.67 47.50 -54.10
CA LEU A 8 10.83 47.21 -52.92
C LEU A 8 9.45 46.64 -53.29
N LEU A 9 9.07 45.56 -52.63
CA LEU A 9 7.69 45.33 -52.25
C LEU A 9 7.70 44.75 -50.82
N VAL A 10 7.42 45.68 -49.87
CA VAL A 10 7.19 45.39 -48.47
C VAL A 10 5.81 44.72 -48.38
N ALA A 11 5.80 43.40 -48.25
CA ALA A 11 4.64 42.67 -47.79
C ALA A 11 4.79 42.50 -46.29
N LEU A 12 4.01 43.24 -45.53
CA LEU A 12 3.82 43.10 -44.10
C LEU A 12 3.15 41.76 -43.85
N PHE A 13 3.94 40.71 -43.66
CA PHE A 13 3.48 39.51 -42.98
C PHE A 13 3.58 39.78 -41.48
N SER A 14 2.45 40.14 -40.88
CA SER A 14 2.28 40.05 -39.45
C SER A 14 2.49 38.57 -39.03
N CYS A 15 3.65 38.29 -38.44
CA CYS A 15 3.86 37.07 -37.69
C CYS A 15 2.93 37.13 -36.46
N VAL A 16 1.77 36.53 -36.61
CA VAL A 16 0.98 36.11 -35.45
C VAL A 16 1.74 34.92 -34.89
N LEU A 17 2.51 35.17 -33.84
CA LEU A 17 3.03 34.11 -32.97
C LEU A 17 1.80 33.40 -32.41
N PRO A 18 1.73 32.08 -32.45
CA PRO A 18 0.71 31.38 -31.70
C PRO A 18 0.95 31.72 -30.22
N GLN A 19 -0.05 32.36 -29.59
CA GLN A 19 -0.14 32.46 -28.15
C GLN A 19 -0.11 31.02 -27.64
N GLU A 20 1.00 30.63 -26.99
CA GLU A 20 1.03 29.44 -26.17
C GLU A 20 -0.14 29.59 -25.20
N ALA A 21 -1.13 28.73 -25.37
CA ALA A 21 -2.15 28.54 -24.37
C ALA A 21 -1.40 28.09 -23.11
N GLN A 22 -1.34 28.96 -22.12
CA GLN A 22 -0.90 28.60 -20.78
C GLN A 22 -1.79 27.43 -20.38
N GLU A 23 -1.20 26.23 -20.30
CA GLU A 23 -1.85 25.10 -19.66
C GLU A 23 -2.27 25.54 -18.26
N PRO A 24 -3.51 25.29 -17.82
CA PRO A 24 -3.93 25.64 -16.48
C PRO A 24 -3.01 24.95 -15.50
N ILE A 25 -2.42 25.73 -14.58
CA ILE A 25 -1.59 25.23 -13.50
C ILE A 25 -2.45 24.21 -12.74
N SER A 26 -2.21 22.93 -12.95
CA SER A 26 -2.88 21.89 -12.20
C SER A 26 -2.26 21.86 -10.81
N TYR A 27 -2.93 22.44 -9.83
CA TYR A 27 -2.57 22.24 -8.43
C TYR A 27 -2.89 20.79 -8.06
N SER A 28 -1.88 19.97 -7.91
CA SER A 28 -2.02 18.62 -7.40
C SER A 28 -2.03 18.67 -5.88
N CYS A 29 -3.18 18.38 -5.28
CA CYS A 29 -3.26 18.12 -3.85
C CYS A 29 -2.61 16.76 -3.52
N THR A 30 -2.25 16.55 -2.27
CA THR A 30 -1.82 15.25 -1.76
C THR A 30 -2.97 14.24 -1.83
N GLU A 31 -2.64 12.96 -1.85
CA GLU A 31 -3.61 11.87 -1.88
C GLU A 31 -4.64 12.00 -0.76
N GLY A 32 -5.92 11.82 -1.07
CA GLY A 32 -7.04 12.05 -0.15
C GLY A 32 -7.61 13.49 -0.14
N TYR A 33 -7.05 14.41 -0.93
CA TYR A 33 -7.53 15.80 -1.03
C TYR A 33 -7.78 16.19 -2.48
N GLU A 34 -8.85 16.98 -2.72
CA GLU A 34 -9.16 17.60 -4.00
C GLU A 34 -8.99 19.13 -3.94
N TYR A 35 -8.59 19.71 -5.07
CA TYR A 35 -8.42 21.17 -5.15
C TYR A 35 -9.77 21.86 -5.37
N ASP A 36 -10.18 22.65 -4.40
CA ASP A 36 -11.37 23.51 -4.52
C ASP A 36 -10.99 24.85 -5.13
N SER A 37 -11.41 25.08 -6.36
CA SER A 37 -11.15 26.31 -7.11
C SER A 37 -11.84 27.56 -6.53
N VAL A 38 -12.80 27.40 -5.63
CA VAL A 38 -13.55 28.52 -5.01
C VAL A 38 -12.81 29.03 -3.78
N SER A 39 -12.27 28.13 -2.97
CA SER A 39 -11.50 28.47 -1.77
C SER A 39 -9.99 28.54 -2.01
N GLU A 40 -9.51 28.14 -3.21
CA GLU A 40 -8.11 28.03 -3.59
C GLU A 40 -7.27 27.15 -2.63
N GLN A 41 -7.90 26.14 -2.03
CA GLN A 41 -7.30 25.24 -1.04
C GLN A 41 -7.58 23.79 -1.38
N CYS A 42 -6.70 22.90 -0.92
CA CYS A 42 -6.96 21.46 -0.95
C CYS A 42 -7.97 21.10 0.15
N LYS A 43 -9.09 20.52 -0.26
CA LYS A 43 -10.17 20.07 0.61
C LYS A 43 -10.15 18.56 0.74
N ASP A 44 -10.38 18.09 1.93
CA ASP A 44 -10.51 16.67 2.22
C ASP A 44 -11.65 16.03 1.41
N ILE A 45 -11.35 14.89 0.82
CA ILE A 45 -12.31 14.10 0.06
C ILE A 45 -13.10 13.24 1.04
N ASP A 46 -14.43 13.33 1.01
CA ASP A 46 -15.27 12.43 1.80
C ASP A 46 -15.48 11.11 1.05
N GLU A 47 -14.59 10.15 1.29
CA GLU A 47 -14.65 8.85 0.64
C GLU A 47 -15.90 8.06 1.07
N CYS A 48 -16.43 8.31 2.26
CA CYS A 48 -17.63 7.65 2.72
C CYS A 48 -18.88 8.04 1.92
N VAL A 49 -18.88 9.24 1.32
CA VAL A 49 -19.94 9.71 0.43
C VAL A 49 -19.69 9.25 -1.01
N LEU A 50 -18.45 9.28 -1.47
CA LEU A 50 -18.08 8.95 -2.85
C LEU A 50 -18.09 7.45 -3.15
N LEU A 51 -17.69 6.63 -2.18
CA LEU A 51 -17.56 5.18 -2.35
C LEU A 51 -18.73 4.47 -1.66
N ASN A 52 -19.74 4.06 -2.41
CA ASN A 52 -20.94 3.38 -1.90
C ASN A 52 -20.65 2.12 -1.06
N ASP A 53 -19.46 1.52 -1.22
CA ASP A 53 -19.00 0.32 -0.52
C ASP A 53 -17.58 0.50 0.05
N ALA A 54 -17.27 1.67 0.59
CA ALA A 54 -15.97 1.97 1.17
C ALA A 54 -15.57 0.96 2.27
N CYS A 55 -16.56 0.46 3.03
CA CYS A 55 -16.32 -0.50 4.12
C CYS A 55 -17.07 -1.81 3.89
N LYS A 56 -16.35 -2.93 3.85
CA LYS A 56 -16.93 -4.28 3.70
C LYS A 56 -17.36 -4.86 5.05
N GLY A 57 -18.23 -5.88 5.03
CA GLY A 57 -18.59 -6.64 6.21
C GLY A 57 -19.51 -5.94 7.22
N GLY A 58 -20.28 -4.93 6.80
CA GLY A 58 -21.24 -4.24 7.67
C GLY A 58 -20.61 -3.24 8.65
N MET A 59 -19.36 -2.85 8.42
CA MET A 59 -18.69 -1.78 9.15
C MET A 59 -19.23 -0.41 8.75
N GLN A 60 -19.11 0.56 9.65
CA GLN A 60 -19.47 1.95 9.41
C GLN A 60 -18.27 2.70 8.88
N CYS A 61 -18.45 3.43 7.78
CA CYS A 61 -17.45 4.32 7.24
C CYS A 61 -17.46 5.65 7.99
N ILE A 62 -16.30 6.14 8.38
CA ILE A 62 -16.11 7.45 9.02
C ILE A 62 -15.02 8.18 8.25
N ASN A 63 -15.38 9.31 7.67
CA ASN A 63 -14.44 10.18 6.99
C ASN A 63 -13.43 10.79 7.97
N HIS A 64 -12.19 10.87 7.56
CA HIS A 64 -11.08 11.44 8.32
C HIS A 64 -10.17 12.22 7.38
N TYR A 65 -9.45 13.22 7.86
CA TYR A 65 -8.54 14.03 7.04
C TYR A 65 -7.54 13.19 6.26
N GLY A 66 -7.66 13.23 4.92
CA GLY A 66 -6.81 12.48 3.99
C GLY A 66 -7.19 11.01 3.78
N GLY A 67 -8.39 10.58 4.22
CA GLY A 67 -8.87 9.21 4.04
C GLY A 67 -10.05 8.85 4.91
N TYR A 68 -10.38 7.56 5.04
CA TYR A 68 -11.52 7.09 5.82
C TYR A 68 -11.17 5.89 6.70
N LEU A 69 -11.97 5.69 7.73
CA LEU A 69 -11.85 4.56 8.66
C LEU A 69 -13.11 3.69 8.62
N CYS A 70 -12.90 2.38 8.63
CA CYS A 70 -13.98 1.40 8.75
C CYS A 70 -14.06 0.90 10.18
N LEU A 71 -15.12 1.27 10.90
CA LEU A 71 -15.32 0.89 12.30
C LEU A 71 -16.53 -0.05 12.45
N PRO A 72 -16.49 -0.97 13.42
CA PRO A 72 -17.66 -1.74 13.79
C PRO A 72 -18.82 -0.83 14.20
N LYS A 73 -20.06 -1.18 13.87
CA LYS A 73 -21.24 -0.38 14.24
C LYS A 73 -21.42 -0.16 15.75
N SER A 74 -20.71 -0.89 16.58
CA SER A 74 -20.67 -0.73 18.03
C SER A 74 -19.64 0.30 18.51
N ALA A 75 -18.75 0.76 17.66
CA ALA A 75 -17.76 1.78 18.02
C ALA A 75 -18.44 3.17 18.10
N ARG A 76 -18.22 3.86 19.21
CA ARG A 76 -18.62 5.27 19.39
C ARG A 76 -17.37 6.11 19.52
N ILE A 77 -17.21 7.06 18.60
CA ILE A 77 -16.14 8.04 18.70
C ILE A 77 -16.68 9.23 19.50
N PHE A 78 -16.06 9.54 20.62
CA PHE A 78 -16.29 10.77 21.36
C PHE A 78 -15.29 11.81 20.83
N ILE A 79 -15.79 12.74 20.02
CA ILE A 79 -15.01 13.91 19.62
C ILE A 79 -15.14 14.92 20.76
N ASN A 80 -14.08 15.15 21.53
CA ASN A 80 -14.00 16.29 22.42
C ASN A 80 -13.92 17.56 21.56
N LYS A 81 -15.03 18.27 21.43
CA LYS A 81 -15.02 19.64 20.96
C LYS A 81 -14.43 20.52 22.07
N GLU A 82 -13.15 20.82 21.96
CA GLU A 82 -12.59 21.96 22.67
C GLU A 82 -13.08 23.23 22.00
N GLY A 83 -13.77 24.08 22.78
CA GLY A 83 -14.05 25.46 22.43
C GLY A 83 -15.49 25.86 22.21
N GLU A 84 -16.32 25.77 23.25
CA GLU A 84 -17.40 26.71 23.45
C GLU A 84 -17.35 27.15 24.92
N GLU A 85 -16.89 28.35 25.17
CA GLU A 85 -16.99 29.05 26.47
C GLU A 85 -18.47 29.26 26.79
N GLU A 86 -18.94 28.57 27.82
CA GLU A 86 -20.23 28.87 28.44
C GLU A 86 -20.12 30.21 29.17
N PRO A 87 -21.10 31.15 29.03
CA PRO A 87 -21.05 32.43 29.71
C PRO A 87 -21.17 32.27 31.23
N PRO A 88 -20.51 33.12 32.03
CA PRO A 88 -20.40 32.95 33.46
C PRO A 88 -21.75 33.07 34.16
N GLN A 89 -22.12 32.03 34.88
CA GLN A 89 -23.28 32.03 35.78
C GLN A 89 -22.99 32.99 36.97
N GLU A 90 -23.91 33.91 37.18
CA GLU A 90 -23.97 34.85 38.28
C GLU A 90 -24.00 34.11 39.63
N PRO A 91 -23.26 34.53 40.67
CA PRO A 91 -23.20 33.81 41.94
C PRO A 91 -24.51 33.97 42.72
N ALA A 92 -25.07 32.85 43.12
CA ALA A 92 -26.26 32.78 43.96
C ALA A 92 -25.98 33.40 45.33
N ALA A 93 -26.93 34.28 45.76
CA ALA A 93 -26.89 35.00 47.01
C ALA A 93 -26.84 34.06 48.22
N PRO A 94 -26.12 34.42 49.30
CA PRO A 94 -26.03 33.62 50.50
C PRO A 94 -27.36 33.55 51.28
N PRO A 95 -27.63 32.41 51.97
CA PRO A 95 -28.87 32.26 52.73
C PRO A 95 -28.93 33.20 53.93
N SER A 96 -30.05 33.90 54.07
CA SER A 96 -30.39 34.82 55.14
C SER A 96 -30.32 34.17 56.51
N GLN A 97 -29.66 34.84 57.42
CA GLN A 97 -29.55 34.52 58.85
C GLN A 97 -30.95 34.55 59.52
N PRO A 98 -31.23 33.65 60.48
CA PRO A 98 -32.48 33.73 61.25
C PRO A 98 -32.44 34.87 62.24
N GLN A 99 -33.49 35.69 62.22
CA GLN A 99 -33.67 36.76 63.20
C GLN A 99 -33.88 36.24 64.62
N PRO A 100 -33.44 36.93 65.66
CA PRO A 100 -33.59 36.48 67.07
C PRO A 100 -35.05 36.67 67.54
N ALA A 101 -35.53 35.65 68.21
CA ALA A 101 -36.86 35.61 68.84
C ALA A 101 -36.96 36.66 69.99
N ARG A 102 -38.02 37.43 69.95
CA ARG A 102 -38.38 38.38 71.00
C ARG A 102 -38.63 37.67 72.33
N VAL A 103 -37.91 38.15 73.35
CA VAL A 103 -38.15 37.81 74.77
C VAL A 103 -39.36 38.58 75.30
N PHE A 104 -40.39 37.90 75.83
CA PHE A 104 -41.41 38.48 76.65
C PHE A 104 -41.09 38.18 78.12
N PRO A 105 -41.20 39.16 79.02
CA PRO A 105 -40.91 38.97 80.45
C PRO A 105 -42.09 38.31 81.16
N GLY A 106 -41.90 37.16 81.68
CA GLY A 106 -42.85 36.45 82.50
C GLY A 106 -42.62 36.68 83.97
N ARG A 107 -43.69 37.06 84.63
CA ARG A 107 -43.97 37.45 86.01
C ARG A 107 -43.36 36.44 87.02
N VAL A 108 -42.71 37.04 88.03
CA VAL A 108 -42.24 36.35 89.24
C VAL A 108 -43.49 36.05 90.12
N SER A 109 -43.60 34.82 90.56
CA SER A 109 -44.52 34.44 91.65
C SER A 109 -43.72 33.55 92.65
N TYR A 110 -43.71 34.07 93.88
CA TYR A 110 -43.12 33.40 95.02
C TYR A 110 -43.97 32.23 95.52
N GLY A 111 -43.30 31.13 95.91
CA GLY A 111 -43.80 30.25 96.95
C GLY A 111 -44.11 28.81 96.59
N SER A 112 -43.23 27.97 97.02
CA SER A 112 -43.44 26.60 97.48
C SER A 112 -42.36 25.67 96.95
N ARG A 113 -41.78 24.84 97.83
CA ARG A 113 -40.82 23.82 97.50
C ARG A 113 -41.42 22.90 96.42
N THR A 114 -41.22 23.19 95.25
CA THR A 114 -41.57 22.32 94.15
C THR A 114 -40.28 21.66 93.65
N THR A 115 -40.25 20.34 93.78
CA THR A 115 -39.28 19.55 93.02
C THR A 115 -39.40 20.00 91.54
N ILE A 116 -38.36 20.60 91.03
CA ILE A 116 -38.30 21.02 89.62
C ILE A 116 -38.32 19.78 88.77
N ARG A 117 -39.38 19.61 87.97
CA ARG A 117 -39.49 18.56 86.97
C ARG A 117 -38.89 19.11 85.67
N CYS A 118 -37.67 18.66 85.35
CA CYS A 118 -37.03 19.02 84.08
C CYS A 118 -37.76 18.35 82.90
N SER A 119 -37.66 18.93 81.73
CA SER A 119 -38.10 18.32 80.49
C SER A 119 -37.32 17.03 80.22
N ALA A 120 -37.87 16.16 79.39
CA ALA A 120 -37.16 14.94 78.94
C ALA A 120 -35.80 15.32 78.40
N GLY A 121 -34.76 14.59 78.76
CA GLY A 121 -33.36 14.82 78.40
C GLY A 121 -32.64 15.83 79.28
N PHE A 122 -33.27 16.38 80.34
CA PHE A 122 -32.65 17.31 81.31
C PHE A 122 -32.77 16.77 82.72
N MET A 123 -31.74 17.04 83.56
CA MET A 123 -31.76 16.72 84.96
C MET A 123 -31.45 17.96 85.82
N PRO A 124 -32.04 18.13 87.04
CA PRO A 124 -31.70 19.25 87.90
C PRO A 124 -30.29 19.05 88.48
N ASP A 125 -29.49 20.11 88.48
CA ASP A 125 -28.19 20.17 89.17
C ASP A 125 -28.37 20.53 90.64
N GLU A 126 -27.27 20.64 91.37
CA GLU A 126 -27.24 20.98 92.77
C GLU A 126 -27.91 22.36 93.11
N GLN A 127 -28.02 23.20 92.04
CA GLN A 127 -28.63 24.53 92.11
C GLN A 127 -30.07 24.56 91.62
N ASN A 128 -30.69 23.38 91.37
CA ASN A 128 -32.00 23.21 90.78
C ASN A 128 -32.19 23.85 89.39
N ILE A 129 -31.11 23.88 88.60
CA ILE A 129 -31.16 24.32 87.18
C ILE A 129 -31.16 23.07 86.33
N CYS A 130 -32.09 23.00 85.39
CA CYS A 130 -32.17 21.87 84.45
C CYS A 130 -30.97 21.90 83.50
N ARG A 131 -30.06 20.92 83.66
CA ARG A 131 -28.95 20.71 82.73
C ARG A 131 -29.22 19.53 81.83
N ASP A 132 -28.64 19.61 80.65
CA ASP A 132 -28.67 18.58 79.65
C ASP A 132 -28.08 17.29 80.23
N ILE A 133 -28.68 16.16 79.98
CA ILE A 133 -28.12 14.85 80.31
C ILE A 133 -27.20 14.46 79.17
N ASP A 134 -25.93 14.27 79.47
CA ASP A 134 -25.06 13.66 78.51
C ASP A 134 -25.27 12.14 78.50
N GLU A 135 -26.16 11.69 77.63
CA GLU A 135 -26.50 10.28 77.53
C GLU A 135 -25.33 9.46 77.10
N CYS A 136 -24.41 10.03 76.32
CA CYS A 136 -23.21 9.35 75.83
C CYS A 136 -22.24 9.00 76.91
N THR A 137 -21.97 9.97 77.86
CA THR A 137 -21.06 9.74 78.99
C THR A 137 -21.72 8.90 80.07
N THR A 138 -23.04 9.02 80.26
CA THR A 138 -23.79 8.26 81.31
C THR A 138 -24.22 6.88 80.86
N GLY A 139 -23.95 6.49 79.62
CA GLY A 139 -24.34 5.20 79.02
C GLY A 139 -25.84 4.99 78.86
N ARG A 140 -26.66 6.10 78.92
CA ARG A 140 -28.09 6.08 78.79
C ARG A 140 -28.58 6.18 77.33
N HIS A 141 -27.73 5.80 76.39
CA HIS A 141 -28.03 5.79 74.93
C HIS A 141 -28.34 4.37 74.47
N THR A 142 -29.02 4.28 73.33
CA THR A 142 -29.32 3.00 72.63
C THR A 142 -28.52 2.87 71.36
N CYS A 143 -27.36 3.57 71.21
CA CYS A 143 -26.49 3.42 70.06
C CYS A 143 -25.92 1.98 70.01
N GLY A 144 -25.93 1.40 68.79
CA GLY A 144 -25.33 0.09 68.58
C GLY A 144 -23.82 0.07 68.77
N PRO A 145 -23.20 -1.12 68.84
CA PRO A 145 -21.77 -1.27 69.15
C PRO A 145 -20.84 -0.61 68.16
N GLU A 146 -21.29 -0.39 66.92
CA GLU A 146 -20.51 0.23 65.81
C GLU A 146 -20.89 1.68 65.60
N GLN A 147 -21.80 2.25 66.43
CA GLN A 147 -22.24 3.64 66.30
C GLN A 147 -21.51 4.51 67.37
N THR A 148 -21.12 5.68 66.93
CA THR A 148 -20.58 6.72 67.83
C THR A 148 -21.74 7.55 68.36
N CYS A 149 -21.81 7.65 69.71
CA CYS A 149 -22.83 8.46 70.37
C CYS A 149 -22.36 9.94 70.40
N PHE A 150 -23.20 10.84 69.97
CA PHE A 150 -23.01 12.30 70.06
C PHE A 150 -24.12 12.90 70.91
N ASN A 151 -23.71 13.54 72.04
CA ASN A 151 -24.63 14.26 72.89
C ASN A 151 -25.17 15.50 72.18
N THR A 152 -26.49 15.74 72.30
CA THR A 152 -27.17 16.91 71.79
C THR A 152 -28.05 17.49 72.90
N ARG A 153 -28.43 18.78 72.80
CA ARG A 153 -29.24 19.40 73.85
C ARG A 153 -30.63 18.78 73.97
N GLY A 154 -30.83 18.02 75.04
CA GLY A 154 -32.09 17.33 75.35
C GLY A 154 -32.24 15.94 74.72
N SER A 155 -31.16 15.43 74.11
CA SER A 155 -31.19 14.10 73.49
C SER A 155 -29.76 13.71 73.04
N TYR A 156 -29.64 12.59 72.39
CA TYR A 156 -28.39 12.10 71.74
C TYR A 156 -28.66 11.65 70.30
N SER A 157 -27.62 11.58 69.52
CA SER A 157 -27.65 11.09 68.14
C SER A 157 -26.63 10.00 67.97
N CYS A 158 -27.00 8.87 67.34
CA CYS A 158 -26.11 7.78 66.98
C CYS A 158 -25.69 7.96 65.52
N GLN A 159 -24.42 8.08 65.30
CA GLN A 159 -23.85 8.23 63.96
C GLN A 159 -23.05 6.99 63.58
N CYS A 160 -23.18 6.55 62.36
CA CYS A 160 -22.37 5.48 61.83
C CYS A 160 -20.99 5.99 61.42
N PRO A 161 -19.95 5.11 61.39
CA PRO A 161 -18.65 5.47 60.84
C PRO A 161 -18.71 6.02 59.41
N ALA A 162 -17.70 6.71 58.98
CA ALA A 162 -17.58 7.14 57.59
C ALA A 162 -17.66 5.94 56.63
N GLY A 163 -18.38 6.09 55.52
CA GLY A 163 -18.65 5.03 54.56
C GLY A 163 -19.83 4.13 54.89
N TYR A 164 -20.45 4.32 56.08
CA TYR A 164 -21.63 3.54 56.51
C TYR A 164 -22.88 4.43 56.61
N GLN A 165 -24.02 3.87 56.30
CA GLN A 165 -25.34 4.50 56.47
C GLN A 165 -26.16 3.76 57.52
N ARG A 166 -26.98 4.52 58.24
CA ARG A 166 -27.86 3.96 59.26
C ARG A 166 -29.04 3.24 58.59
N ASN A 167 -29.21 1.96 58.86
CA ASN A 167 -30.41 1.19 58.51
C ASN A 167 -31.02 0.65 59.81
N ARG A 168 -32.08 1.32 60.30
CA ARG A 168 -32.71 1.09 61.64
C ARG A 168 -31.66 1.29 62.74
N ASP A 169 -31.22 0.20 63.37
CA ASP A 169 -30.28 0.23 64.52
C ASP A 169 -28.87 -0.27 64.15
N GLN A 170 -28.61 -0.57 62.88
CA GLN A 170 -27.36 -1.07 62.38
C GLN A 170 -26.71 -0.10 61.41
N CYS A 171 -25.38 -0.07 61.38
CA CYS A 171 -24.63 0.58 60.35
C CYS A 171 -24.36 -0.42 59.22
N VAL A 172 -24.89 -0.13 58.06
CA VAL A 172 -24.66 -0.92 56.85
C VAL A 172 -23.78 -0.16 55.89
N ASP A 173 -22.94 -0.88 55.18
CA ASP A 173 -22.08 -0.31 54.18
C ASP A 173 -22.88 0.55 53.19
N ARG A 174 -22.32 1.69 52.84
CA ARG A 174 -22.91 2.55 51.82
C ARG A 174 -22.28 2.20 50.48
N ASP A 175 -23.09 1.68 49.58
CA ASP A 175 -22.60 1.41 48.21
C ASP A 175 -22.45 2.74 47.48
N GLU A 176 -21.21 3.26 47.46
CA GLU A 176 -20.92 4.52 46.75
C GLU A 176 -21.04 4.33 45.24
N CYS A 177 -20.77 3.12 44.73
CA CYS A 177 -20.87 2.84 43.30
C CYS A 177 -22.32 2.88 42.80
N ALA A 178 -23.30 2.57 43.65
CA ALA A 178 -24.71 2.64 43.28
C ALA A 178 -25.31 4.05 43.32
N LEU A 179 -24.67 4.99 44.03
CA LEU A 179 -25.19 6.34 44.22
C LEU A 179 -24.57 7.34 43.26
N SER A 180 -23.36 7.76 43.49
CA SER A 180 -22.58 8.65 42.66
C SER A 180 -21.12 8.50 43.01
N HIS A 181 -20.33 8.05 42.09
CA HIS A 181 -18.89 7.91 42.22
C HIS A 181 -18.16 8.76 41.17
N TYR A 182 -16.88 8.99 41.43
CA TYR A 182 -16.02 9.79 40.54
C TYR A 182 -15.11 8.91 39.67
N CYS A 183 -15.32 7.57 39.66
CA CYS A 183 -14.51 6.68 38.84
C CYS A 183 -14.78 6.89 37.36
N MET A 184 -13.70 7.09 36.60
CA MET A 184 -13.78 7.24 35.14
C MET A 184 -14.21 5.95 34.45
N HIS A 185 -13.73 4.79 34.96
CA HIS A 185 -14.12 3.45 34.46
C HIS A 185 -14.91 2.70 35.52
N THR A 186 -14.41 1.59 36.01
CA THR A 186 -15.14 0.71 36.92
C THR A 186 -15.02 1.18 38.36
N CYS A 187 -16.14 1.24 39.06
CA CYS A 187 -16.21 1.46 40.50
C CYS A 187 -16.37 0.10 41.20
N VAL A 188 -15.55 -0.15 42.21
CA VAL A 188 -15.64 -1.35 43.04
C VAL A 188 -15.96 -0.97 44.48
N ASN A 189 -17.16 -1.32 44.97
CA ASN A 189 -17.56 -1.08 46.35
C ASN A 189 -16.82 -2.03 47.29
N THR A 190 -16.39 -1.49 48.44
CA THR A 190 -15.75 -2.25 49.51
C THR A 190 -16.37 -1.85 50.85
N GLN A 191 -16.09 -2.61 51.90
CA GLN A 191 -16.65 -2.32 53.19
C GLN A 191 -16.16 -1.00 53.77
N GLY A 192 -17.01 0.00 53.81
CA GLY A 192 -16.74 1.34 54.32
C GLY A 192 -16.07 2.29 53.30
N SER A 193 -15.93 1.90 52.03
CA SER A 193 -15.33 2.73 51.00
C SER A 193 -15.46 2.12 49.61
N TYR A 194 -14.91 2.75 48.60
CA TYR A 194 -14.82 2.24 47.23
C TYR A 194 -13.45 2.56 46.62
N TYR A 195 -13.12 1.86 45.57
CA TYR A 195 -11.97 2.21 44.72
C TYR A 195 -12.31 2.13 43.24
N CYS A 196 -11.49 2.81 42.44
CA CYS A 196 -11.66 2.80 41.00
C CYS A 196 -10.70 1.84 40.35
N GLU A 197 -11.17 1.07 39.40
CA GLU A 197 -10.37 0.22 38.52
C GLU A 197 -10.41 0.77 37.09
N CYS A 198 -9.28 0.72 36.42
CA CYS A 198 -9.17 1.09 35.02
C CYS A 198 -9.31 -0.14 34.13
N ASN A 199 -9.91 0.05 32.96
CA ASN A 199 -9.95 -0.98 31.92
C ASN A 199 -8.53 -1.33 31.45
N ALA A 200 -8.38 -2.48 30.79
CA ALA A 200 -7.12 -2.88 30.16
C ALA A 200 -6.57 -1.75 29.27
N GLY A 201 -5.25 -1.60 29.22
CA GLY A 201 -4.57 -0.54 28.49
C GLY A 201 -4.57 0.82 29.20
N HIS A 202 -5.17 0.95 30.38
CA HIS A 202 -5.17 2.18 31.18
C HIS A 202 -4.63 1.92 32.59
N ARG A 203 -4.02 2.93 33.18
CA ARG A 203 -3.55 2.93 34.56
C ARG A 203 -4.25 4.01 35.37
N LEU A 204 -4.45 3.74 36.66
CA LEU A 204 -5.07 4.70 37.56
C LEU A 204 -4.11 5.90 37.79
N ALA A 205 -4.64 7.10 37.63
CA ALA A 205 -3.90 8.33 37.87
C ALA A 205 -3.70 8.57 39.38
N SER A 206 -2.83 9.51 39.75
CA SER A 206 -2.52 9.86 41.13
C SER A 206 -3.74 10.41 41.91
N ASN A 207 -4.78 10.83 41.26
CA ASN A 207 -6.03 11.27 41.89
C ASN A 207 -6.96 10.11 42.31
N ASN A 208 -6.60 8.87 42.02
CA ASN A 208 -7.34 7.65 42.31
C ASN A 208 -8.75 7.57 41.67
N HIS A 209 -9.05 8.38 40.66
CA HIS A 209 -10.36 8.42 40.01
C HIS A 209 -10.28 8.33 38.49
N SER A 210 -9.28 9.00 37.93
CA SER A 210 -9.09 9.08 36.48
C SER A 210 -8.21 7.92 36.00
N CYS A 211 -8.51 7.46 34.79
CA CYS A 211 -7.71 6.45 34.10
C CYS A 211 -6.94 7.12 32.95
N VAL A 212 -5.65 6.96 32.95
CA VAL A 212 -4.73 7.46 31.90
C VAL A 212 -4.30 6.30 31.05
N ASP A 213 -4.23 6.53 29.78
CA ASP A 213 -3.72 5.59 28.79
C ASP A 213 -2.29 5.12 29.16
N VAL A 214 -2.02 3.86 28.91
CA VAL A 214 -0.68 3.29 29.01
C VAL A 214 -0.11 3.29 27.60
N ASN A 215 0.93 4.09 27.37
CA ASN A 215 1.61 4.06 26.09
C ASN A 215 2.52 2.83 26.00
N GLU A 216 2.03 1.77 25.35
CA GLU A 216 2.78 0.51 25.21
C GLU A 216 4.02 0.66 24.32
N CYS A 217 4.05 1.71 23.49
CA CYS A 217 5.15 1.98 22.58
C CYS A 217 6.39 2.61 23.26
N ASP A 218 6.28 3.15 24.48
CA ASP A 218 7.33 3.98 25.08
C ASP A 218 8.57 3.20 25.57
N ALA A 219 8.42 2.18 26.40
CA ALA A 219 9.57 1.60 27.10
C ALA A 219 10.14 0.34 26.43
N GLN A 220 9.29 -0.57 26.05
CA GLN A 220 9.60 -1.80 25.33
C GLN A 220 8.50 -2.01 24.33
N SER A 221 8.64 -1.40 23.17
CA SER A 221 7.66 -1.57 22.10
C SER A 221 7.34 -3.04 21.87
N PRO A 222 6.08 -3.46 21.92
CA PRO A 222 5.71 -4.84 21.63
C PRO A 222 5.84 -5.15 20.13
N CYS A 223 5.86 -4.12 19.26
CA CYS A 223 5.90 -4.27 17.83
C CYS A 223 7.32 -4.51 17.31
N GLN A 224 7.45 -5.41 16.35
CA GLN A 224 8.74 -5.68 15.70
C GLN A 224 9.24 -4.50 14.86
N HIS A 225 8.32 -3.77 14.18
CA HIS A 225 8.67 -2.58 13.41
C HIS A 225 8.08 -1.31 14.04
N HIS A 226 7.04 -0.72 13.45
CA HIS A 226 6.46 0.52 13.94
C HIS A 226 5.34 0.25 14.93
N CYS A 227 5.34 1.03 16.03
CA CYS A 227 4.32 0.97 17.05
C CYS A 227 3.60 2.32 17.11
N TYR A 228 2.28 2.27 17.12
CA TYR A 228 1.41 3.43 17.27
C TYR A 228 0.54 3.25 18.50
N ASN A 229 0.69 4.16 19.47
CA ASN A 229 -0.14 4.16 20.65
C ASN A 229 -1.57 4.61 20.31
N LEU A 230 -2.54 3.87 20.83
CA LEU A 230 -3.96 4.17 20.73
C LEU A 230 -4.52 4.23 22.16
N ILE A 231 -5.64 4.94 22.34
CA ILE A 231 -6.27 5.03 23.66
C ILE A 231 -6.72 3.64 24.12
N GLY A 232 -6.07 3.10 25.14
CA GLY A 232 -6.34 1.80 25.73
C GLY A 232 -5.76 0.60 24.98
N SER A 233 -4.89 0.84 24.00
CA SER A 233 -4.29 -0.22 23.18
C SER A 233 -3.14 0.32 22.32
N PHE A 234 -2.57 -0.52 21.45
CA PHE A 234 -1.56 -0.14 20.47
C PHE A 234 -1.83 -0.82 19.14
N LEU A 235 -1.19 -0.32 18.09
CA LEU A 235 -1.21 -0.88 16.75
C LEU A 235 0.22 -1.07 16.25
N CYS A 236 0.51 -2.25 15.70
CA CYS A 236 1.76 -2.50 15.01
C CYS A 236 1.60 -2.34 13.50
N GLN A 237 2.57 -1.73 12.87
CA GLN A 237 2.67 -1.62 11.42
C GLN A 237 4.03 -2.16 10.96
N CYS A 238 3.99 -2.99 9.93
CA CYS A 238 5.20 -3.51 9.32
C CYS A 238 5.79 -2.53 8.30
N ASN A 239 7.10 -2.63 8.08
CA ASN A 239 7.78 -1.96 6.98
C ASN A 239 7.25 -2.47 5.64
N GLN A 240 7.49 -1.69 4.59
CA GLN A 240 7.20 -2.12 3.22
C GLN A 240 7.84 -3.47 2.92
N GLY A 241 7.13 -4.34 2.20
CA GLY A 241 7.56 -5.70 1.89
C GLY A 241 7.37 -6.72 3.03
N HIS A 242 6.72 -6.32 4.13
CA HIS A 242 6.38 -7.21 5.24
C HIS A 242 4.90 -7.09 5.58
N GLU A 243 4.30 -8.18 5.99
CA GLU A 243 2.93 -8.24 6.51
C GLU A 243 2.90 -8.59 7.99
N LEU A 244 1.83 -8.17 8.66
CA LEU A 244 1.64 -8.43 10.07
C LEU A 244 1.27 -9.91 10.27
N ALA A 245 2.01 -10.59 11.14
CA ALA A 245 1.75 -11.97 11.50
C ALA A 245 0.44 -12.11 12.31
N SER A 246 -0.02 -13.34 12.52
CA SER A 246 -1.25 -13.64 13.25
C SER A 246 -1.23 -13.26 14.74
N ASP A 247 -0.05 -13.02 15.30
CA ASP A 247 0.15 -12.51 16.65
C ASP A 247 -0.07 -11.00 16.78
N LEU A 248 -0.24 -10.29 15.65
CA LEU A 248 -0.47 -8.85 15.52
C LEU A 248 0.69 -7.97 16.02
N VAL A 249 1.87 -8.54 16.27
CA VAL A 249 3.07 -7.81 16.77
C VAL A 249 4.32 -8.07 15.93
N SER A 250 4.44 -9.28 15.36
CA SER A 250 5.57 -9.68 14.52
C SER A 250 5.29 -9.35 13.06
N CYS A 251 6.35 -9.11 12.29
CA CYS A 251 6.29 -8.86 10.86
C CYS A 251 6.95 -10.00 10.09
N GLN A 252 6.22 -10.55 9.13
CA GLN A 252 6.71 -11.59 8.24
C GLN A 252 7.04 -10.98 6.89
N ASP A 253 8.12 -11.47 6.28
CA ASP A 253 8.46 -11.12 4.91
C ASP A 253 7.37 -11.57 3.95
N ILE A 254 7.04 -10.71 3.00
CA ILE A 254 6.12 -11.02 1.92
C ILE A 254 6.94 -11.70 0.81
N ASP A 255 6.66 -12.96 0.52
CA ASP A 255 7.25 -13.63 -0.63
C ASP A 255 6.52 -13.20 -1.91
N GLU A 256 7.00 -12.10 -2.54
CA GLU A 256 6.38 -11.59 -3.76
C GLU A 256 6.49 -12.60 -4.91
N CYS A 257 7.51 -13.44 -4.90
CA CYS A 257 7.71 -14.47 -5.93
C CYS A 257 6.59 -15.53 -5.90
N SER A 258 5.94 -15.74 -4.76
CA SER A 258 4.84 -16.69 -4.63
C SER A 258 3.51 -16.18 -5.19
N PHE A 259 3.32 -14.85 -5.32
CA PHE A 259 2.05 -14.29 -5.78
C PHE A 259 1.76 -14.52 -7.26
N SER A 260 2.77 -14.53 -8.09
CA SER A 260 2.58 -14.69 -9.53
C SER A 260 3.84 -15.16 -10.24
N ASN A 261 3.68 -16.15 -11.11
CA ASN A 261 4.73 -16.59 -12.01
C ASN A 261 5.14 -15.53 -13.05
N TYR A 262 4.46 -14.39 -13.06
CA TYR A 262 4.72 -13.28 -13.98
C TYR A 262 5.45 -12.09 -13.32
N MET A 263 5.89 -12.23 -12.07
CA MET A 263 6.64 -11.18 -11.39
C MET A 263 7.95 -10.88 -12.11
N CYS A 264 8.67 -11.91 -12.52
CA CYS A 264 9.89 -11.83 -13.31
C CYS A 264 9.73 -12.58 -14.62
N GLN A 265 10.42 -12.13 -15.67
CA GLN A 265 10.40 -12.81 -16.96
C GLN A 265 11.15 -14.13 -16.92
N TYR A 266 12.20 -14.26 -16.09
CA TYR A 266 12.96 -15.50 -15.92
C TYR A 266 12.89 -15.97 -14.47
N GLN A 267 13.78 -15.54 -13.60
CA GLN A 267 13.85 -16.03 -12.23
C GLN A 267 13.54 -14.91 -11.24
N CYS A 268 12.66 -15.21 -10.28
CA CYS A 268 12.36 -14.35 -9.15
C CYS A 268 13.10 -14.84 -7.92
N ILE A 269 13.76 -13.92 -7.21
CA ILE A 269 14.47 -14.19 -5.96
C ILE A 269 13.88 -13.32 -4.89
N ASN A 270 13.24 -13.96 -3.90
CA ASN A 270 12.75 -13.28 -2.72
C ASN A 270 13.89 -12.93 -1.77
N SER A 271 13.80 -11.77 -1.15
CA SER A 271 14.72 -11.29 -0.14
C SER A 271 13.95 -10.49 0.91
N PRO A 272 14.41 -10.43 2.16
CA PRO A 272 13.65 -9.77 3.22
C PRO A 272 13.27 -8.32 2.87
N GLY A 273 11.97 -8.08 2.77
CA GLY A 273 11.37 -6.78 2.46
C GLY A 273 11.29 -6.41 0.98
N SER A 274 11.68 -7.32 0.05
CA SER A 274 11.65 -7.06 -1.38
C SER A 274 11.97 -8.31 -2.20
N TYR A 275 11.87 -8.21 -3.50
CA TYR A 275 12.31 -9.25 -4.44
C TYR A 275 13.22 -8.67 -5.52
N SER A 276 13.93 -9.53 -6.22
CA SER A 276 14.70 -9.19 -7.40
C SER A 276 14.46 -10.17 -8.52
N CYS A 277 14.59 -9.70 -9.75
CA CYS A 277 14.55 -10.55 -10.92
C CYS A 277 15.98 -10.81 -11.42
N GLU A 278 16.28 -12.04 -11.74
CA GLU A 278 17.51 -12.41 -12.43
C GLU A 278 17.21 -12.81 -13.86
N CYS A 279 18.18 -12.57 -14.74
CA CYS A 279 18.16 -12.99 -16.12
C CYS A 279 19.17 -14.11 -16.36
N PRO A 280 18.93 -14.99 -17.34
CA PRO A 280 19.87 -16.02 -17.69
C PRO A 280 21.14 -15.44 -18.37
N GLU A 281 22.16 -16.26 -18.49
CA GLU A 281 23.39 -15.89 -19.19
C GLU A 281 23.10 -15.40 -20.62
N GLY A 282 23.79 -14.34 -21.07
CA GLY A 282 23.56 -13.67 -22.33
C GLY A 282 22.44 -12.61 -22.32
N TYR A 283 21.76 -12.41 -21.17
CA TYR A 283 20.72 -11.41 -21.01
C TYR A 283 21.03 -10.45 -19.85
N GLN A 284 20.57 -9.23 -19.97
CA GLN A 284 20.64 -8.21 -18.92
C GLN A 284 19.25 -7.81 -18.48
N LEU A 285 19.11 -7.46 -17.19
CA LEU A 285 17.84 -6.99 -16.64
C LEU A 285 17.51 -5.60 -17.19
N GLN A 286 16.35 -5.45 -17.83
CA GLN A 286 15.80 -4.19 -18.28
C GLN A 286 14.63 -3.79 -17.38
N GLY A 287 14.78 -2.64 -16.71
CA GLY A 287 13.85 -2.25 -15.65
C GLY A 287 13.93 -3.23 -14.48
N ASN A 288 12.77 -3.65 -13.96
CA ASN A 288 12.69 -4.47 -12.75
C ASN A 288 12.35 -5.94 -13.01
N ARG A 289 12.03 -6.34 -14.27
CA ARG A 289 11.43 -7.65 -14.52
C ARG A 289 11.72 -8.28 -15.87
N LEU A 290 12.15 -7.51 -16.87
CA LEU A 290 12.35 -7.98 -18.23
C LEU A 290 13.82 -8.34 -18.47
N CYS A 291 14.04 -9.37 -19.28
CA CYS A 291 15.38 -9.79 -19.71
C CYS A 291 15.60 -9.41 -21.17
N GLN A 292 16.54 -8.52 -21.41
CA GLN A 292 16.94 -8.10 -22.75
C GLN A 292 18.23 -8.81 -23.15
N ASP A 293 18.27 -9.29 -24.37
CA ASP A 293 19.48 -9.85 -24.98
C ASP A 293 20.65 -8.85 -24.98
N VAL A 294 21.82 -9.33 -24.61
CA VAL A 294 23.06 -8.55 -24.66
C VAL A 294 23.65 -8.74 -26.05
N ASN A 295 23.83 -7.64 -26.79
CA ASN A 295 24.47 -7.70 -28.09
C ASN A 295 26.00 -7.73 -27.92
N GLU A 296 26.59 -8.93 -27.83
CA GLU A 296 28.04 -9.09 -27.63
C GLU A 296 28.85 -8.54 -28.80
N CYS A 297 28.27 -8.54 -30.01
CA CYS A 297 28.93 -7.99 -31.19
C CYS A 297 29.07 -6.45 -31.14
N GLU A 298 28.09 -5.77 -30.53
CA GLU A 298 28.15 -4.32 -30.33
C GLU A 298 29.00 -3.91 -29.12
N THR A 299 28.89 -4.70 -28.04
CA THR A 299 29.66 -4.43 -26.81
C THR A 299 31.13 -4.84 -26.92
N GLY A 300 31.49 -5.64 -27.94
CA GLY A 300 32.84 -6.16 -28.12
C GLY A 300 33.24 -7.23 -27.13
N THR A 301 32.26 -7.87 -26.46
CA THR A 301 32.49 -8.95 -25.48
C THR A 301 32.60 -10.33 -26.13
N HIS A 302 32.58 -10.41 -27.46
CA HIS A 302 32.76 -11.64 -28.22
C HIS A 302 34.24 -12.03 -28.37
N ASN A 303 34.47 -13.30 -28.72
CA ASN A 303 35.81 -13.89 -28.94
C ASN A 303 36.06 -14.31 -30.40
N CYS A 304 35.32 -13.73 -31.37
CA CYS A 304 35.50 -14.02 -32.78
C CYS A 304 36.89 -13.62 -33.26
N GLN A 305 37.46 -14.42 -34.16
CA GLN A 305 38.79 -14.18 -34.77
C GLN A 305 38.73 -13.08 -35.84
N ASP A 306 39.87 -12.61 -36.29
CA ASP A 306 39.98 -11.50 -37.28
C ASP A 306 39.38 -11.87 -38.65
N ASP A 307 39.37 -13.14 -39.02
CA ASP A 307 38.77 -13.69 -40.26
C ASP A 307 37.30 -14.09 -40.12
N GLU A 308 36.71 -13.85 -38.95
CA GLU A 308 35.30 -14.12 -38.64
C GLU A 308 34.52 -12.83 -38.53
N THR A 309 33.20 -12.97 -38.65
CA THR A 309 32.21 -11.91 -38.38
C THR A 309 31.35 -12.35 -37.21
N CYS A 310 31.23 -11.48 -36.19
CA CYS A 310 30.34 -11.70 -35.07
C CYS A 310 28.89 -11.54 -35.52
N TRP A 311 28.06 -12.47 -35.10
CA TRP A 311 26.61 -12.45 -35.30
C TRP A 311 25.88 -12.66 -33.99
N ASN A 312 25.14 -11.61 -33.56
CA ASN A 312 24.35 -11.67 -32.34
C ASN A 312 23.05 -12.49 -32.54
N TYR A 313 22.71 -13.30 -31.56
CA TYR A 313 21.42 -13.98 -31.49
C TYR A 313 20.87 -13.94 -30.06
N TYR A 314 19.62 -14.27 -29.89
CA TYR A 314 18.98 -14.24 -28.56
C TYR A 314 19.69 -15.18 -27.56
N GLY A 315 20.41 -14.58 -26.59
CA GLY A 315 21.16 -15.25 -25.54
C GLY A 315 22.61 -15.56 -25.86
N GLY A 316 23.21 -14.83 -26.87
CA GLY A 316 24.62 -14.95 -27.13
C GLY A 316 25.02 -14.59 -28.56
N PHE A 317 26.19 -15.01 -28.97
CA PHE A 317 26.74 -14.72 -30.29
C PHE A 317 27.29 -15.97 -30.98
N ARG A 318 27.49 -15.86 -32.29
CA ARG A 318 28.20 -16.83 -33.13
C ARG A 318 29.22 -16.11 -33.98
N CYS A 319 30.31 -16.80 -34.24
CA CYS A 319 31.35 -16.35 -35.14
C CYS A 319 31.24 -17.14 -36.46
N TYR A 320 31.04 -16.43 -37.55
CA TYR A 320 31.00 -17.02 -38.88
C TYR A 320 32.15 -16.52 -39.73
N PRO A 321 32.73 -17.40 -40.60
CA PRO A 321 33.86 -17.00 -41.46
C PRO A 321 33.42 -15.87 -42.40
N ARG A 322 34.25 -14.83 -42.54
CA ARG A 322 34.04 -13.75 -43.53
C ARG A 322 33.97 -14.26 -44.97
N ASN A 323 34.66 -15.33 -45.26
CA ASN A 323 34.52 -16.04 -46.52
C ASN A 323 33.87 -17.42 -46.33
N PRO A 324 32.52 -17.50 -46.48
CA PRO A 324 31.79 -18.76 -46.33
C PRO A 324 31.86 -19.65 -47.57
N CYS A 325 32.63 -19.26 -48.62
CA CYS A 325 32.63 -19.96 -49.89
C CYS A 325 33.54 -21.20 -49.86
N GLU A 326 32.96 -22.35 -50.15
CA GLU A 326 33.65 -23.61 -50.34
C GLU A 326 33.87 -23.87 -51.87
N ALA A 327 34.96 -24.51 -52.20
CA ALA A 327 35.22 -24.90 -53.60
C ALA A 327 34.02 -25.67 -54.18
N PRO A 328 33.63 -25.45 -55.45
CA PRO A 328 34.24 -24.63 -56.50
C PRO A 328 33.84 -23.15 -56.51
N TYR A 329 33.17 -22.66 -55.47
CA TYR A 329 32.73 -21.26 -55.39
C TYR A 329 33.87 -20.34 -54.96
N THR A 330 33.81 -19.11 -55.47
CA THR A 330 34.70 -18.01 -55.05
C THR A 330 33.85 -16.85 -54.53
N GLN A 331 34.35 -16.17 -53.49
CA GLN A 331 33.70 -14.98 -52.95
C GLN A 331 33.64 -13.83 -53.98
N SER A 332 32.45 -13.27 -54.18
CA SER A 332 32.23 -12.13 -55.08
C SER A 332 31.87 -10.85 -54.35
N SER A 333 31.29 -10.97 -53.18
CA SER A 333 31.00 -9.92 -52.24
C SER A 333 30.79 -10.55 -50.85
N GLU A 334 30.65 -9.72 -49.84
CA GLU A 334 30.30 -10.18 -48.49
C GLU A 334 29.08 -11.12 -48.53
N ASN A 335 29.24 -12.32 -47.99
CA ASN A 335 28.16 -13.33 -47.93
C ASN A 335 27.65 -13.82 -49.30
N ARG A 336 28.38 -13.63 -50.41
CA ARG A 336 27.96 -14.12 -51.72
C ARG A 336 29.08 -14.88 -52.39
N CYS A 337 28.80 -16.12 -52.77
CA CYS A 337 29.66 -17.02 -53.47
C CYS A 337 29.17 -17.24 -54.90
N ILE A 338 30.05 -17.15 -55.88
CA ILE A 338 29.72 -17.43 -57.28
C ILE A 338 30.61 -18.54 -57.83
N CYS A 339 30.02 -19.34 -58.68
CA CYS A 339 30.79 -20.27 -59.46
C CYS A 339 31.20 -19.65 -60.80
N ARG A 340 32.51 -19.61 -61.07
CA ARG A 340 33.08 -19.00 -62.29
C ARG A 340 33.28 -20.02 -63.41
N SER A 341 33.42 -21.29 -63.06
CA SER A 341 33.68 -22.39 -64.02
C SER A 341 32.39 -23.19 -64.28
N LEU A 342 31.83 -23.08 -65.52
CA LEU A 342 30.63 -23.84 -65.86
C LEU A 342 30.87 -25.36 -65.81
N ALA A 343 32.10 -25.81 -66.06
CA ALA A 343 32.44 -27.24 -66.07
C ALA A 343 32.46 -27.81 -64.65
N GLU A 344 33.01 -27.05 -63.66
CA GLU A 344 33.08 -27.50 -62.27
C GLU A 344 31.76 -27.37 -61.54
N CYS A 345 30.87 -26.50 -61.95
CA CYS A 345 29.57 -26.26 -61.29
C CYS A 345 28.41 -26.89 -62.09
N GLN A 346 28.66 -27.87 -62.94
CA GLN A 346 27.59 -28.53 -63.67
C GLN A 346 26.59 -29.16 -62.67
N GLY A 347 25.31 -28.71 -62.69
CA GLY A 347 24.27 -29.19 -61.80
C GLY A 347 24.22 -28.48 -60.42
N LEU A 348 25.17 -27.56 -60.16
CA LEU A 348 25.17 -26.69 -58.95
C LEU A 348 24.55 -25.31 -59.25
N PRO A 349 23.97 -24.63 -58.26
CA PRO A 349 23.50 -23.26 -58.45
C PRO A 349 24.65 -22.33 -58.77
N PRO A 350 24.49 -21.40 -59.73
CA PRO A 350 25.58 -20.48 -60.15
C PRO A 350 26.02 -19.48 -59.06
N SER A 351 25.15 -19.24 -58.09
CA SER A 351 25.45 -18.41 -56.91
C SER A 351 24.76 -18.88 -55.63
N ILE A 352 25.47 -18.73 -54.53
CA ILE A 352 24.94 -18.97 -53.19
C ILE A 352 25.08 -17.66 -52.41
N VAL A 353 24.00 -17.25 -51.75
CA VAL A 353 23.97 -16.11 -50.81
C VAL A 353 23.79 -16.65 -49.42
N TYR A 354 24.64 -16.31 -48.49
CA TYR A 354 24.53 -16.65 -47.10
C TYR A 354 23.80 -15.56 -46.34
N LYS A 355 22.84 -15.91 -45.51
CA LYS A 355 22.11 -15.01 -44.63
C LYS A 355 21.94 -15.67 -43.27
N TYR A 356 22.04 -14.85 -42.25
CA TYR A 356 21.87 -15.27 -40.87
C TYR A 356 20.71 -14.50 -40.26
N MET A 357 19.98 -15.13 -39.35
CA MET A 357 18.93 -14.48 -38.56
C MET A 357 18.79 -15.20 -37.23
N SER A 358 18.26 -14.50 -36.26
CA SER A 358 17.96 -15.04 -34.95
C SER A 358 16.46 -14.95 -34.65
N ILE A 359 15.92 -15.94 -33.97
CA ILE A 359 14.56 -15.96 -33.44
C ILE A 359 14.54 -16.48 -32.02
N GLN A 360 13.54 -16.06 -31.28
CA GLN A 360 13.25 -16.59 -29.94
C GLN A 360 12.75 -18.04 -30.03
N ALA A 361 13.05 -18.85 -29.01
CA ALA A 361 12.47 -20.17 -28.88
C ALA A 361 10.94 -20.11 -28.72
N GLU A 362 10.26 -21.22 -29.02
CA GLU A 362 8.81 -21.40 -28.80
C GLU A 362 7.94 -20.26 -29.37
N ARG A 363 8.43 -19.59 -30.44
CA ARG A 363 7.69 -18.51 -31.09
C ARG A 363 6.31 -19.01 -31.56
N PRO A 364 5.22 -18.25 -31.29
CA PRO A 364 3.87 -18.60 -31.73
C PRO A 364 3.80 -18.79 -33.26
N VAL A 365 3.10 -19.82 -33.68
CA VAL A 365 2.94 -20.17 -35.10
C VAL A 365 1.46 -20.08 -35.51
N PRO A 366 1.19 -19.79 -36.82
CA PRO A 366 2.15 -19.55 -37.91
C PRO A 366 2.81 -18.18 -37.79
N ALA A 367 4.12 -18.09 -38.10
CA ALA A 367 4.86 -16.85 -38.04
C ALA A 367 5.66 -16.59 -39.31
N ASP A 368 5.54 -15.41 -39.87
CA ASP A 368 6.37 -14.93 -40.95
C ASP A 368 7.75 -14.61 -40.40
N ILE A 369 8.82 -15.26 -40.91
CA ILE A 369 10.17 -15.12 -40.35
C ILE A 369 11.17 -14.49 -41.30
N PHE A 370 11.10 -14.80 -42.60
CA PHE A 370 12.06 -14.27 -43.57
C PHE A 370 11.44 -14.08 -44.93
N GLN A 371 11.72 -12.94 -45.59
CA GLN A 371 11.27 -12.67 -46.96
C GLN A 371 12.42 -12.86 -47.96
N ILE A 372 12.28 -13.86 -48.87
CA ILE A 372 13.15 -13.98 -50.03
C ILE A 372 12.62 -13.08 -51.15
N GLN A 373 13.50 -12.29 -51.74
CA GLN A 373 13.12 -11.34 -52.79
C GLN A 373 14.16 -11.36 -53.92
N ALA A 374 13.67 -11.33 -55.18
CA ALA A 374 14.50 -11.15 -56.33
C ALA A 374 15.08 -9.75 -56.36
N THR A 375 16.41 -9.64 -56.48
CA THR A 375 17.13 -8.34 -56.56
C THR A 375 16.93 -7.64 -57.91
N ASN A 376 16.74 -8.41 -58.95
CA ASN A 376 16.52 -7.88 -60.31
C ASN A 376 15.25 -8.51 -60.90
N ILE A 377 14.37 -7.69 -61.44
CA ILE A 377 13.16 -8.10 -62.13
C ILE A 377 13.36 -7.79 -63.63
N TYR A 378 13.49 -8.86 -64.41
CA TYR A 378 13.62 -8.72 -65.86
C TYR A 378 12.25 -8.84 -66.52
N ALA A 379 12.05 -8.13 -67.61
CA ALA A 379 10.87 -8.26 -68.41
C ALA A 379 10.73 -9.68 -68.96
N ASN A 380 9.50 -10.21 -69.02
CA ASN A 380 9.18 -11.57 -69.48
C ASN A 380 9.83 -12.70 -68.66
N THR A 381 10.06 -12.46 -67.34
CA THR A 381 10.51 -13.51 -66.42
C THR A 381 9.44 -13.90 -65.45
N HIS A 382 9.45 -15.16 -65.05
CA HIS A 382 8.64 -15.72 -64.01
C HIS A 382 9.55 -16.39 -62.93
N ASN A 383 9.40 -15.99 -61.69
CA ASN A 383 10.18 -16.55 -60.58
C ASN A 383 9.34 -17.58 -59.84
N THR A 384 9.96 -18.70 -59.52
CA THR A 384 9.43 -19.74 -58.62
C THR A 384 10.35 -19.89 -57.44
N PHE A 385 9.75 -20.06 -56.26
CA PHE A 385 10.48 -20.19 -55.01
C PHE A 385 10.18 -21.56 -54.40
N ARG A 386 11.22 -22.21 -53.90
CA ARG A 386 11.10 -23.49 -53.16
C ARG A 386 12.11 -23.65 -52.08
N ILE A 387 11.79 -24.44 -51.06
CA ILE A 387 12.76 -24.92 -50.08
C ILE A 387 13.47 -26.13 -50.70
N LYS A 388 14.79 -26.06 -50.89
CA LYS A 388 15.57 -27.09 -51.56
C LYS A 388 16.07 -28.13 -50.55
N ALA A 389 16.47 -27.69 -49.36
CA ALA A 389 16.98 -28.54 -48.28
C ALA A 389 16.74 -27.91 -46.93
N GLY A 390 16.89 -28.69 -45.86
CA GLY A 390 16.79 -28.19 -44.48
C GLY A 390 15.37 -28.03 -43.94
N ASN A 391 14.39 -28.75 -44.54
CA ASN A 391 13.02 -28.76 -44.11
C ASN A 391 12.42 -30.15 -44.02
N GLU A 392 13.25 -31.13 -43.63
CA GLU A 392 12.87 -32.53 -43.57
C GLU A 392 11.77 -32.79 -42.52
N ALA A 393 11.76 -31.99 -41.45
CA ALA A 393 10.75 -32.04 -40.38
C ALA A 393 9.46 -31.25 -40.71
N ALA A 394 9.39 -30.59 -41.87
CA ALA A 394 8.29 -29.71 -42.29
C ALA A 394 8.02 -28.58 -41.28
N ASP A 395 9.08 -27.98 -40.77
CA ASP A 395 9.01 -26.84 -39.80
C ASP A 395 8.75 -25.52 -40.50
N PHE A 396 8.99 -25.45 -41.82
CA PHE A 396 8.90 -24.27 -42.62
C PHE A 396 7.98 -24.45 -43.83
N PHE A 397 7.37 -23.36 -44.27
CA PHE A 397 6.56 -23.31 -45.49
C PHE A 397 6.87 -22.01 -46.25
N LEU A 398 6.93 -22.06 -47.60
CA LEU A 398 7.08 -20.87 -48.42
C LEU A 398 5.71 -20.42 -48.96
N ARG A 399 5.31 -19.23 -48.54
CA ARG A 399 4.11 -18.55 -49.06
C ARG A 399 4.53 -17.52 -50.12
N ARG A 400 4.08 -17.70 -51.36
CA ARG A 400 4.34 -16.72 -52.40
C ARG A 400 3.66 -15.40 -52.08
N SER A 401 4.38 -14.30 -52.08
CA SER A 401 3.87 -12.94 -51.82
C SER A 401 3.68 -12.16 -53.16
N SER A 402 4.58 -12.38 -54.13
CA SER A 402 4.51 -11.76 -55.45
C SER A 402 5.26 -12.59 -56.50
N ASN A 403 5.38 -12.08 -57.73
CA ASN A 403 6.27 -12.69 -58.74
C ASN A 403 7.75 -12.54 -58.35
N ALA A 404 8.07 -11.58 -57.52
CA ALA A 404 9.44 -11.27 -57.13
C ALA A 404 9.80 -11.68 -55.67
N SER A 405 8.82 -12.16 -54.90
CA SER A 405 9.07 -12.44 -53.46
C SER A 405 8.22 -13.60 -52.93
N ALA A 406 8.77 -14.30 -51.94
CA ALA A 406 8.07 -15.28 -51.13
C ALA A 406 8.45 -15.10 -49.64
N MET A 407 7.54 -15.46 -48.76
CA MET A 407 7.69 -15.39 -47.31
C MET A 407 7.94 -16.82 -46.78
N LEU A 408 9.01 -16.97 -46.01
CA LEU A 408 9.25 -18.17 -45.24
C LEU A 408 8.44 -18.07 -43.94
N VAL A 409 7.56 -19.04 -43.77
CA VAL A 409 6.62 -19.10 -42.64
C VAL A 409 7.03 -20.27 -41.76
N LEU A 410 7.14 -20.01 -40.47
CA LEU A 410 7.31 -21.04 -39.45
C LEU A 410 5.97 -21.72 -39.18
N THR A 411 5.95 -23.06 -39.22
CA THR A 411 4.72 -23.85 -39.05
C THR A 411 4.66 -24.59 -37.73
N LYS A 412 5.80 -24.77 -37.05
CA LYS A 412 5.92 -25.38 -35.73
C LYS A 412 6.83 -24.54 -34.85
N PRO A 413 6.54 -24.41 -33.54
CA PRO A 413 7.45 -23.75 -32.63
C PRO A 413 8.81 -24.46 -32.64
N LEU A 414 9.90 -23.70 -32.71
CA LEU A 414 11.26 -24.24 -32.67
C LEU A 414 11.80 -24.15 -31.27
N SER A 415 12.40 -25.25 -30.82
CA SER A 415 13.10 -25.32 -29.54
C SER A 415 14.57 -24.93 -29.72
N GLY A 416 15.10 -24.14 -28.80
CA GLY A 416 16.50 -23.73 -28.76
C GLY A 416 17.22 -24.20 -27.50
N PRO A 417 18.54 -23.95 -27.39
CA PRO A 417 19.38 -23.29 -28.39
C PRO A 417 19.74 -24.25 -29.54
N ARG A 418 19.41 -23.88 -30.76
CA ARG A 418 19.67 -24.71 -31.94
C ARG A 418 19.81 -23.89 -33.23
N GLU A 419 20.59 -24.41 -34.18
CA GLU A 419 20.77 -23.83 -35.50
C GLU A 419 20.04 -24.65 -36.56
N TYR A 420 19.31 -23.97 -37.44
CA TYR A 420 18.63 -24.55 -38.58
C TYR A 420 19.20 -23.92 -39.85
N VAL A 421 19.61 -24.75 -40.82
CA VAL A 421 20.08 -24.25 -42.10
C VAL A 421 19.05 -24.62 -43.16
N VAL A 422 18.48 -23.61 -43.80
CA VAL A 422 17.43 -23.77 -44.83
C VAL A 422 17.94 -23.21 -46.15
N ASP A 423 17.98 -24.05 -47.16
CA ASP A 423 18.35 -23.68 -48.52
C ASP A 423 17.09 -23.25 -49.29
N LEU A 424 17.00 -21.97 -49.57
CA LEU A 424 15.90 -21.36 -50.34
C LEU A 424 16.36 -21.12 -51.78
N GLU A 425 15.68 -21.73 -52.73
CA GLU A 425 16.04 -21.63 -54.15
C GLU A 425 15.01 -20.77 -54.89
N MET A 426 15.49 -19.77 -55.60
CA MET A 426 14.73 -19.00 -56.56
C MET A 426 15.12 -19.41 -57.98
N ILE A 427 14.18 -19.86 -58.77
CA ILE A 427 14.36 -20.23 -60.15
C ILE A 427 13.66 -19.17 -61.03
N THR A 428 14.45 -18.49 -61.85
CA THR A 428 13.98 -17.48 -62.81
C THR A 428 13.84 -18.13 -64.18
N HIS A 429 12.63 -18.17 -64.69
CA HIS A 429 12.32 -18.67 -66.06
C HIS A 429 12.19 -17.47 -66.98
N HIS A 430 12.91 -17.43 -68.06
CA HIS A 430 12.77 -16.44 -69.12
C HIS A 430 11.83 -17.01 -70.21
N LEU A 431 10.63 -16.41 -70.28
CA LEU A 431 9.53 -16.95 -71.09
C LEU A 431 9.78 -16.98 -72.60
N THR A 432 10.61 -16.09 -73.10
CA THR A 432 10.89 -15.97 -74.58
C THR A 432 12.15 -16.70 -75.00
N MET A 433 13.13 -16.92 -74.09
CA MET A 433 14.43 -17.51 -74.42
C MET A 433 14.53 -18.99 -73.96
N ASN A 434 13.47 -19.55 -73.40
CA ASN A 434 13.46 -20.90 -72.81
C ASN A 434 14.68 -21.19 -71.97
N TYR A 435 15.14 -20.19 -71.25
CA TYR A 435 16.30 -20.22 -70.36
C TYR A 435 15.87 -20.10 -68.90
N HIS A 436 16.47 -20.88 -68.01
CA HIS A 436 16.26 -20.77 -66.59
C HIS A 436 17.57 -20.59 -65.89
N SER A 437 17.61 -19.78 -64.82
CA SER A 437 18.70 -19.64 -63.90
C SER A 437 18.23 -19.87 -62.48
N SER A 438 19.07 -20.47 -61.65
CA SER A 438 18.74 -20.61 -60.20
C SER A 438 19.71 -19.79 -59.35
N SER A 439 19.20 -19.27 -58.27
CA SER A 439 19.97 -18.63 -57.19
C SER A 439 19.60 -19.32 -55.89
N LEU A 440 20.61 -19.68 -55.14
CA LEU A 440 20.43 -20.30 -53.80
C LEU A 440 20.69 -19.27 -52.70
N LEU A 441 19.81 -19.18 -51.74
CA LEU A 441 20.00 -18.47 -50.51
C LEU A 441 20.07 -19.49 -49.37
N ARG A 442 21.21 -19.60 -48.74
CA ARG A 442 21.41 -20.41 -47.53
C ARG A 442 21.10 -19.54 -46.32
N LEU A 443 19.98 -19.82 -45.69
CA LEU A 443 19.52 -19.10 -44.50
C LEU A 443 19.87 -19.93 -43.26
N THR A 444 20.72 -19.41 -42.41
CA THR A 444 20.99 -19.94 -41.08
C THR A 444 20.08 -19.25 -40.07
N ILE A 445 19.23 -20.01 -39.42
CA ILE A 445 18.28 -19.53 -38.40
C ILE A 445 18.80 -20.03 -37.05
N ILE A 446 19.18 -19.12 -36.18
CA ILE A 446 19.67 -19.41 -34.85
C ILE A 446 18.49 -19.17 -33.89
N VAL A 447 18.10 -20.22 -33.19
CA VAL A 447 17.02 -20.19 -32.20
C VAL A 447 17.66 -20.00 -30.84
N GLY A 448 17.23 -18.95 -30.12
CA GLY A 448 17.66 -18.69 -28.75
C GLY A 448 17.21 -19.77 -27.77
N ALA A 449 17.75 -19.74 -26.57
CA ALA A 449 17.41 -20.73 -25.54
C ALA A 449 16.03 -20.48 -24.91
N TYR A 450 15.54 -19.25 -24.99
CA TYR A 450 14.34 -18.78 -24.28
C TYR A 450 13.30 -18.20 -25.24
N ALA A 451 12.05 -18.16 -24.78
CA ALA A 451 10.91 -17.62 -25.53
C ALA A 451 10.77 -16.09 -25.47
N PHE A 452 11.80 -15.40 -24.94
CA PHE A 452 11.82 -13.93 -24.78
C PHE A 452 13.13 -13.33 -25.29
#